data_02c50e7b38a4ad45f71c1e26f6f3eb9b
#
_entry.id   02c50e7b38a4ad45f71c1e26f6f3eb9b
#
_cell.length_a   1.000
_cell.length_b   1.000
_cell.length_c   1.000
_cell.angle_alpha   90.00
_cell.angle_beta   90.00
_cell.angle_gamma   90.00
#
_symmetry.space_group_name_H-M   'P 1'
#
loop_
_entity.id
_entity.type
_entity.pdbx_description
1 polymer ?
#
loop_
_entity_poly.entity_id
_entity_poly.type
_entity_poly.pdbx_seq_one_letter_code
_entity_poly.pdbx_strand_id
1 'polypeptide(L)'
;MIGEEALWGRGLGEGAIRAALSEAFLTLDIQTLVAKIMPRNRRSVRSVTACGFTQSSLGDGLLHYTITQDAYFQQLRALSQQRA
;
A
#
# COMPACT_ATOMS: atom_id res chain seq x y z
N MET A 1 -11.30 13.70 9.93
CA MET A 1 -10.38 12.57 9.77
C MET A 1 -10.50 11.99 8.36
N ILE A 2 -9.40 11.78 7.72
CA ILE A 2 -9.38 11.19 6.39
C ILE A 2 -9.23 9.68 6.56
N GLY A 3 -10.25 8.91 6.18
CA GLY A 3 -10.22 7.46 6.32
C GLY A 3 -9.47 6.74 5.22
N GLU A 4 -9.32 7.39 4.08
CA GLU A 4 -8.72 6.77 2.91
C GLU A 4 -7.86 7.78 2.15
N GLU A 5 -6.74 7.31 1.62
CA GLU A 5 -5.84 8.10 0.78
C GLU A 5 -5.45 7.27 -0.43
N ALA A 6 -5.15 7.92 -1.55
CA ALA A 6 -4.82 7.23 -2.79
C ALA A 6 -3.41 7.56 -3.27
N LEU A 7 -2.71 6.52 -3.72
CA LEU A 7 -1.42 6.64 -4.40
C LEU A 7 -1.62 6.37 -5.90
N TRP A 8 -0.98 7.17 -6.72
CA TRP A 8 -1.00 6.97 -8.17
C TRP A 8 0.23 6.18 -8.59
N GLY A 9 0.01 5.14 -9.40
CA GLY A 9 1.01 4.12 -9.70
C GLY A 9 2.07 4.50 -10.70
N ARG A 10 2.61 5.68 -10.61
CA ARG A 10 3.61 6.17 -11.52
C ARG A 10 4.96 6.12 -10.84
N GLY A 11 5.82 5.17 -11.27
CA GLY A 11 7.15 5.06 -10.72
C GLY A 11 7.20 4.69 -9.25
N LEU A 12 6.21 3.93 -8.78
CA LEU A 12 6.17 3.53 -7.39
C LEU A 12 7.16 2.39 -7.13
N GLY A 13 8.33 2.73 -6.62
CA GLY A 13 9.28 1.75 -6.14
C GLY A 13 8.93 1.32 -4.73
N GLU A 14 9.44 0.16 -4.31
CA GLU A 14 9.14 -0.40 -3.00
C GLU A 14 9.53 0.55 -1.86
N GLY A 15 10.68 1.21 -1.98
CA GLY A 15 11.12 2.17 -0.95
C GLY A 15 10.16 3.35 -0.81
N ALA A 16 9.68 3.89 -1.94
CA ALA A 16 8.74 5.00 -1.92
C ALA A 16 7.40 4.59 -1.30
N ILE A 17 6.95 3.37 -1.60
CA ILE A 17 5.71 2.86 -1.04
C ILE A 17 5.84 2.67 0.46
N ARG A 18 6.95 2.10 0.93
CA ARG A 18 7.17 1.91 2.36
C ARG A 18 7.20 3.23 3.11
N ALA A 19 7.81 4.25 2.52
CA ALA A 19 7.81 5.59 3.12
C ALA A 19 6.39 6.16 3.19
N ALA A 20 5.60 5.95 2.14
CA ALA A 20 4.21 6.41 2.11
C ALA A 20 3.36 5.69 3.16
N LEU A 21 3.57 4.39 3.36
CA LEU A 21 2.86 3.62 4.37
C LEU A 21 3.15 4.15 5.77
N SER A 22 4.42 4.39 6.06
CA SER A 22 4.84 4.92 7.34
C SER A 22 4.20 6.27 7.62
N GLU A 23 4.26 7.17 6.63
CA GLU A 23 3.67 8.49 6.76
C GLU A 23 2.16 8.42 6.95
N ALA A 24 1.48 7.63 6.12
CA ALA A 24 0.03 7.54 6.16
C ALA A 24 -0.48 6.94 7.46
N PHE A 25 0.12 5.83 7.89
CA PHE A 25 -0.43 5.06 9.00
C PHE A 25 0.13 5.43 10.36
N LEU A 26 1.36 5.89 10.42
CA LEU A 26 2.00 6.24 11.70
C LEU A 26 1.93 7.73 12.01
N THR A 27 1.99 8.57 10.98
CA THR A 27 2.01 10.01 11.17
C THR A 27 0.64 10.64 10.98
N LEU A 28 -0.05 10.28 9.90
CA LEU A 28 -1.33 10.90 9.55
C LEU A 28 -2.55 10.12 10.06
N ASP A 29 -2.33 8.93 10.60
CA ASP A 29 -3.39 8.08 11.14
C ASP A 29 -4.50 7.81 10.12
N ILE A 30 -4.12 7.60 8.87
CA ILE A 30 -5.04 7.24 7.80
C ILE A 30 -5.40 5.77 7.96
N GLN A 31 -6.65 5.41 7.68
CA GLN A 31 -7.12 4.03 7.89
C GLN A 31 -6.90 3.12 6.70
N THR A 32 -6.94 3.67 5.50
CA THR A 32 -6.84 2.86 4.27
C THR A 32 -6.02 3.60 3.24
N LEU A 33 -5.11 2.89 2.59
CA LEU A 33 -4.31 3.44 1.49
C LEU A 33 -4.62 2.64 0.24
N VAL A 34 -4.96 3.34 -0.84
CA VAL A 34 -5.31 2.73 -2.13
C VAL A 34 -4.26 3.10 -3.15
N ALA A 35 -3.74 2.11 -3.87
CA ALA A 35 -2.85 2.33 -4.99
C ALA A 35 -3.61 2.07 -6.29
N LYS A 36 -3.62 3.05 -7.17
CA LYS A 36 -4.28 2.94 -8.47
C LYS A 36 -3.19 2.81 -9.53
N ILE A 37 -3.17 1.67 -10.22
CA ILE A 37 -2.06 1.28 -11.08
C ILE A 37 -2.56 0.91 -12.47
N MET A 38 -1.86 1.40 -13.49
CA MET A 38 -2.17 0.99 -14.86
C MET A 38 -1.93 -0.51 -15.01
N PRO A 39 -2.82 -1.25 -15.69
CA PRO A 39 -2.69 -2.72 -15.81
C PRO A 39 -1.35 -3.16 -16.40
N ARG A 40 -0.76 -2.35 -17.29
CA ARG A 40 0.51 -2.70 -17.91
C ARG A 40 1.72 -2.44 -17.02
N ASN A 41 1.54 -1.72 -15.91
CA ASN A 41 2.63 -1.34 -15.02
C ASN A 41 2.92 -2.44 -14.01
N ARG A 42 3.50 -3.54 -14.50
CA ARG A 42 3.75 -4.73 -13.68
C ARG A 42 4.74 -4.49 -12.56
N ARG A 43 5.67 -3.55 -12.75
CA ARG A 43 6.64 -3.21 -11.71
C ARG A 43 5.95 -2.64 -10.48
N SER A 44 5.04 -1.69 -10.69
CA SER A 44 4.28 -1.10 -9.57
C SER A 44 3.40 -2.14 -8.89
N VAL A 45 2.77 -3.03 -9.66
CA VAL A 45 1.97 -4.12 -9.09
C VAL A 45 2.82 -4.98 -8.17
N ARG A 46 4.01 -5.37 -8.61
CA ARG A 46 4.91 -6.17 -7.78
C ARG A 46 5.34 -5.42 -6.52
N SER A 47 5.62 -4.11 -6.67
CA SER A 47 6.04 -3.30 -5.54
C SER A 47 4.96 -3.18 -4.47
N VAL A 48 3.71 -2.88 -4.86
CA VAL A 48 2.63 -2.78 -3.87
C VAL A 48 2.31 -4.14 -3.26
N THR A 49 2.35 -5.20 -4.05
CA THR A 49 2.12 -6.55 -3.52
C THR A 49 3.19 -6.92 -2.49
N ALA A 50 4.45 -6.60 -2.78
CA ALA A 50 5.54 -6.86 -1.85
C ALA A 50 5.39 -6.07 -0.55
N CYS A 51 4.72 -4.92 -0.59
CA CYS A 51 4.49 -4.10 0.59
C CYS A 51 3.21 -4.47 1.34
N GLY A 52 2.49 -5.49 0.90
CA GLY A 52 1.34 -6.00 1.63
C GLY A 52 -0.01 -5.56 1.12
N PHE A 53 -0.06 -4.82 0.02
CA PHE A 53 -1.33 -4.46 -0.60
C PHE A 53 -1.99 -5.69 -1.21
N THR A 54 -3.32 -5.70 -1.23
CA THR A 54 -4.08 -6.73 -1.91
C THR A 54 -4.96 -6.09 -2.98
N GLN A 55 -5.22 -6.81 -4.05
CA GLN A 55 -6.07 -6.29 -5.11
C GLN A 55 -7.50 -6.20 -4.62
N SER A 56 -8.09 -5.01 -4.73
CA SER A 56 -9.43 -4.77 -4.22
C SER A 56 -10.49 -4.72 -5.33
N SER A 57 -10.19 -4.07 -6.44
CA SER A 57 -11.16 -3.95 -7.51
C SER A 57 -10.48 -3.51 -8.80
N LEU A 58 -11.23 -3.54 -9.89
CA LEU A 58 -10.82 -2.98 -11.17
C LEU A 58 -11.88 -1.94 -11.54
N GLY A 59 -11.46 -0.69 -11.66
CA GLY A 59 -12.36 0.38 -12.03
C GLY A 59 -11.61 1.44 -12.80
N ASP A 60 -12.30 2.19 -13.65
CA ASP A 60 -11.69 3.28 -14.43
C ASP A 60 -10.51 2.80 -15.30
N GLY A 61 -10.49 1.52 -15.66
CA GLY A 61 -9.37 0.95 -16.41
C GLY A 61 -8.10 0.80 -15.58
N LEU A 62 -8.16 0.99 -14.28
CA LEU A 62 -7.01 0.88 -13.38
C LEU A 62 -7.16 -0.29 -12.43
N LEU A 63 -6.03 -0.87 -12.03
CA LEU A 63 -6.01 -1.86 -10.96
C LEU A 63 -5.97 -1.13 -9.63
N HIS A 64 -6.85 -1.49 -8.72
CA HIS A 64 -6.90 -0.91 -7.38
C HIS A 64 -6.36 -1.90 -6.37
N TYR A 65 -5.33 -1.50 -5.65
CA TYR A 65 -4.72 -2.30 -4.57
C TYR A 65 -4.89 -1.53 -3.28
N THR A 66 -5.20 -2.23 -2.20
CA THR A 66 -5.55 -1.60 -0.94
C THR A 66 -4.78 -2.24 0.22
N ILE A 67 -4.38 -1.43 1.18
CA ILE A 67 -3.86 -1.91 2.45
C ILE A 67 -4.50 -1.08 3.56
N THR A 68 -4.91 -1.74 4.64
CA THR A 68 -5.47 -1.07 5.80
C THR A 68 -4.40 -0.83 6.86
N GLN A 69 -4.68 0.12 7.76
CA GLN A 69 -3.81 0.39 8.90
C GLN A 69 -3.60 -0.86 9.75
N ASP A 70 -4.67 -1.61 10.01
CA ASP A 70 -4.58 -2.86 10.76
C ASP A 70 -3.65 -3.87 10.10
N ALA A 71 -3.77 -4.04 8.79
CA ALA A 71 -2.91 -4.95 8.04
C ALA A 71 -1.45 -4.51 8.12
N TYR A 72 -1.20 -3.21 8.05
CA TYR A 72 0.14 -2.66 8.17
C TYR A 72 0.74 -2.95 9.54
N PHE A 73 -0.03 -2.74 10.60
CA PHE A 73 0.45 -3.01 11.95
C PHE A 73 0.71 -4.50 12.16
N GLN A 74 -0.11 -5.36 11.59
CA GLN A 74 0.11 -6.80 11.65
C GLN A 74 1.40 -7.20 10.95
N GLN A 75 1.71 -6.57 9.81
CA GLN A 75 2.96 -6.78 9.11
C GLN A 75 4.16 -6.42 9.97
N LEU A 76 4.11 -5.25 10.60
CA LEU A 76 5.20 -4.80 11.46
C LEU A 76 5.41 -5.77 12.62
N ARG A 77 4.32 -6.26 13.20
CA ARG A 77 4.37 -7.23 14.29
C ARG A 77 5.00 -8.54 13.84
N ALA A 78 4.61 -9.02 12.66
CA ALA A 78 5.16 -10.25 12.11
C ALA A 78 6.65 -10.12 11.83
N LEU A 79 7.09 -9.00 11.29
CA LEU A 79 8.52 -8.74 11.05
C LEU A 79 9.30 -8.71 12.35
N SER A 80 8.74 -8.11 13.39
CA SER A 80 9.36 -8.04 14.70
C SER A 80 9.55 -9.44 15.29
N GLN A 81 8.56 -10.29 15.13
CA GLN A 81 8.63 -11.67 15.64
C GLN A 81 9.66 -12.51 14.90
N GLN A 82 9.83 -12.27 13.62
CA GLN A 82 10.79 -13.03 12.81
C GLN A 82 12.24 -12.73 13.17
N ARG A 83 12.46 -11.64 13.87
CA ARG A 83 13.82 -11.21 14.22
C ARG A 83 14.32 -11.79 15.54
N ALA A 84 13.51 -12.56 16.18
CA ALA A 84 13.85 -13.15 17.50
C ALA A 84 15.05 -14.09 17.42
#